data_d8b76f0204e239e65a6fa0612fcc440f
#
_entry.id   d8b76f0204e239e65a6fa0612fcc440f
#
_cell.length_a   1.000
_cell.length_b   1.000
_cell.length_c   1.000
_cell.angle_alpha   90.00
_cell.angle_beta   90.00
_cell.angle_gamma   90.00
#
_symmetry.space_group_name_H-M   'P 1'
#
loop_
_entity.id
_entity.type
_entity.pdbx_description
1 polymer ?
#
loop_
_entity_poly.entity_id
_entity_poly.type
_entity_poly.pdbx_seq_one_letter_code
_entity_poly.pdbx_strand_id
1 'polypeptide(L)'
;ATTSYSSIVGGSNNLASSPWSFIGGGFKNSATTSYSSIVGGKNNITSGAMSFVGSGSGNTASGNYSVIGGGKQNKTIGYYSSIVGGRQNQAIGYYSFIGSGSYNTARTDYTTVVGGAYNFAYGQNSFIGSGSYNQTNGMFSSIVSGQRNFADGPNSFIGSGYRNSATTSYSSIVGGKYNLVSGNSYSNNTSSSFIGGGKYNIALDGYDGSS
;
A
#
# COMPACT_ATOMS: atom_id res chain seq x y z
N ALA A 1 7.70 10.53 30.66
CA ALA A 1 8.38 11.55 29.83
C ALA A 1 9.79 11.76 30.40
N THR A 2 10.79 11.74 29.53
CA THR A 2 12.20 11.76 29.98
C THR A 2 13.03 12.86 29.35
N THR A 3 12.47 13.69 28.47
CA THR A 3 13.21 14.75 27.76
C THR A 3 12.43 16.06 27.74
N SER A 4 13.09 17.16 27.30
CA SER A 4 12.51 18.49 27.23
C SER A 4 11.23 18.52 26.41
N TYR A 5 10.19 19.10 26.96
CA TYR A 5 8.88 19.27 26.34
C TYR A 5 8.18 17.97 25.94
N SER A 6 8.65 16.81 26.41
CA SER A 6 7.93 15.55 26.23
C SER A 6 6.77 15.43 27.24
N SER A 7 5.64 14.84 26.82
CA SER A 7 4.45 14.79 27.65
C SER A 7 3.77 13.42 27.60
N ILE A 8 3.33 12.94 28.76
CA ILE A 8 2.42 11.79 28.91
C ILE A 8 1.28 12.25 29.81
N VAL A 9 0.05 12.24 29.30
CA VAL A 9 -1.13 12.71 30.05
C VAL A 9 -1.65 11.66 31.01
N GLY A 10 -1.58 10.37 30.63
CA GLY A 10 -2.10 9.30 31.49
C GLY A 10 -1.70 7.89 31.03
N GLY A 11 -2.38 6.89 31.60
CA GLY A 11 -2.15 5.49 31.25
C GLY A 11 -1.02 4.84 32.05
N SER A 12 -0.52 3.72 31.55
CA SER A 12 0.49 2.90 32.21
C SER A 12 1.58 2.41 31.27
N ASN A 13 2.82 2.42 31.75
CA ASN A 13 4.00 1.94 31.02
C ASN A 13 4.25 2.64 29.67
N ASN A 14 3.80 3.88 29.51
CA ASN A 14 4.03 4.69 28.33
C ASN A 14 5.44 5.34 28.38
N LEU A 15 6.12 5.48 27.24
CA LEU A 15 7.44 6.08 27.11
C LEU A 15 7.45 7.21 26.07
N ALA A 16 7.61 8.45 26.51
CA ALA A 16 7.89 9.61 25.66
C ALA A 16 9.34 10.03 25.93
N SER A 17 10.26 9.68 25.03
CA SER A 17 11.72 9.78 25.30
C SER A 17 12.49 10.68 24.33
N SER A 18 11.80 11.48 23.54
CA SER A 18 12.43 12.48 22.67
C SER A 18 11.79 13.85 22.83
N PRO A 19 12.52 14.95 22.52
CA PRO A 19 11.98 16.29 22.61
C PRO A 19 10.66 16.45 21.84
N TRP A 20 9.68 17.14 22.46
CA TRP A 20 8.38 17.40 21.88
C TRP A 20 7.55 16.15 21.55
N SER A 21 7.94 14.97 22.09
CA SER A 21 7.13 13.77 21.94
C SER A 21 5.91 13.78 22.85
N PHE A 22 4.79 13.23 22.36
CA PHE A 22 3.51 13.27 23.08
C PHE A 22 2.86 11.88 23.15
N ILE A 23 2.35 11.53 24.32
CA ILE A 23 1.45 10.38 24.51
C ILE A 23 0.25 10.82 25.30
N GLY A 24 -0.96 10.76 24.71
CA GLY A 24 -2.19 11.12 25.40
C GLY A 24 -2.57 10.14 26.51
N GLY A 25 -2.37 8.83 26.27
CA GLY A 25 -2.64 7.79 27.28
C GLY A 25 -2.50 6.37 26.74
N GLY A 26 -3.10 5.42 27.46
CA GLY A 26 -3.10 4.02 27.06
C GLY A 26 -2.05 3.16 27.76
N PHE A 27 -1.64 2.05 27.13
CA PHE A 27 -0.76 1.07 27.75
C PHE A 27 0.42 0.69 26.86
N LYS A 28 1.64 0.80 27.37
CA LYS A 28 2.88 0.45 26.69
C LYS A 28 3.06 1.11 25.32
N ASN A 29 2.65 2.36 25.16
CA ASN A 29 2.92 3.15 23.96
C ASN A 29 4.31 3.80 24.05
N SER A 30 5.02 3.93 22.92
CA SER A 30 6.40 4.41 22.88
C SER A 30 6.60 5.45 21.78
N ALA A 31 6.81 6.72 22.16
CA ALA A 31 7.12 7.85 21.28
C ALA A 31 8.61 8.21 21.47
N THR A 32 9.45 7.78 20.51
CA THR A 32 10.92 7.79 20.68
C THR A 32 11.66 8.77 19.79
N THR A 33 10.96 9.57 19.02
CA THR A 33 11.57 10.57 18.12
C THR A 33 10.93 11.93 18.31
N SER A 34 11.64 12.99 17.90
CA SER A 34 11.21 14.36 18.07
C SER A 34 9.88 14.63 17.34
N TYR A 35 9.01 15.34 18.02
CA TYR A 35 7.67 15.71 17.52
C TYR A 35 6.76 14.52 17.21
N SER A 36 7.11 13.31 17.61
CA SER A 36 6.24 12.17 17.40
C SER A 36 5.10 12.10 18.40
N SER A 37 3.92 11.62 17.96
CA SER A 37 2.73 11.64 18.79
C SER A 37 1.96 10.33 18.74
N ILE A 38 1.49 9.88 19.91
CA ILE A 38 0.54 8.77 20.08
C ILE A 38 -0.62 9.28 20.92
N VAL A 39 -1.84 9.28 20.37
CA VAL A 39 -2.99 9.75 21.16
C VAL A 39 -3.39 8.72 22.21
N GLY A 40 -3.37 7.42 21.88
CA GLY A 40 -3.70 6.38 22.85
C GLY A 40 -3.55 4.95 22.32
N GLY A 41 -4.24 4.01 22.96
CA GLY A 41 -4.21 2.61 22.57
C GLY A 41 -3.18 1.77 23.32
N LYS A 42 -2.73 0.67 22.69
CA LYS A 42 -1.84 -0.30 23.35
C LYS A 42 -0.68 -0.71 22.43
N ASN A 43 0.52 -0.72 22.98
CA ASN A 43 1.73 -1.18 22.28
C ASN A 43 1.99 -0.45 20.94
N ASN A 44 1.57 0.80 20.79
CA ASN A 44 1.86 1.58 19.60
C ASN A 44 3.22 2.24 19.69
N ILE A 45 3.91 2.35 18.56
CA ILE A 45 5.26 2.91 18.47
C ILE A 45 5.31 4.00 17.41
N THR A 46 5.88 5.16 17.76
CA THR A 46 6.32 6.17 16.81
C THR A 46 7.83 6.32 16.89
N SER A 47 8.52 5.95 15.82
CA SER A 47 9.99 6.01 15.71
C SER A 47 10.48 6.81 14.50
N GLY A 48 9.59 7.37 13.70
CA GLY A 48 9.89 8.39 12.70
C GLY A 48 9.71 9.80 13.29
N ALA A 49 10.53 10.77 12.91
CA ALA A 49 10.34 12.16 13.31
C ALA A 49 9.01 12.69 12.77
N MET A 50 8.28 13.46 13.60
CA MET A 50 6.96 13.98 13.24
C MET A 50 5.95 12.90 12.85
N SER A 51 6.17 11.64 13.26
CA SER A 51 5.23 10.55 12.98
C SER A 51 4.07 10.54 13.98
N PHE A 52 2.95 9.98 13.54
CA PHE A 52 1.70 10.02 14.30
C PHE A 52 1.01 8.65 14.33
N VAL A 53 0.53 8.26 15.51
CA VAL A 53 -0.41 7.14 15.67
C VAL A 53 -1.61 7.65 16.47
N GLY A 54 -2.82 7.61 15.87
CA GLY A 54 -4.04 8.04 16.55
C GLY A 54 -4.40 7.09 17.69
N SER A 55 -4.58 5.81 17.40
CA SER A 55 -4.96 4.82 18.43
C SER A 55 -4.73 3.38 17.94
N GLY A 56 -5.35 2.40 18.62
CA GLY A 56 -5.31 1.00 18.21
C GLY A 56 -4.28 0.17 18.95
N SER A 57 -3.83 -0.92 18.35
CA SER A 57 -2.94 -1.87 19.02
C SER A 57 -1.80 -2.35 18.13
N GLY A 58 -0.59 -2.15 18.62
CA GLY A 58 0.63 -2.67 17.97
C GLY A 58 0.96 -1.98 16.64
N ASN A 59 0.47 -0.76 16.41
CA ASN A 59 0.79 0.02 15.24
C ASN A 59 2.20 0.63 15.35
N THR A 60 2.95 0.69 14.24
CA THR A 60 4.30 1.23 14.21
C THR A 60 4.46 2.25 13.08
N ALA A 61 4.61 3.53 13.45
CA ALA A 61 4.92 4.61 12.52
C ALA A 61 6.42 4.92 12.57
N SER A 62 7.18 4.37 11.60
CA SER A 62 8.66 4.48 11.58
C SER A 62 9.20 5.38 10.47
N GLY A 63 8.44 5.69 9.45
CA GLY A 63 8.81 6.72 8.48
C GLY A 63 8.66 8.13 9.06
N ASN A 64 9.54 9.06 8.70
CA ASN A 64 9.35 10.45 9.07
C ASN A 64 8.08 11.00 8.41
N TYR A 65 7.35 11.84 9.15
CA TYR A 65 6.07 12.41 8.71
C TYR A 65 4.99 11.35 8.39
N SER A 66 5.18 10.10 8.82
CA SER A 66 4.22 9.05 8.55
C SER A 66 3.05 9.04 9.53
N VAL A 67 1.89 8.58 9.06
CA VAL A 67 0.65 8.62 9.82
C VAL A 67 -0.01 7.24 9.86
N ILE A 68 -0.43 6.82 11.05
CA ILE A 68 -1.37 5.70 11.23
C ILE A 68 -2.56 6.22 12.02
N GLY A 69 -3.75 6.27 11.42
CA GLY A 69 -4.97 6.70 12.10
C GLY A 69 -5.36 5.74 13.24
N GLY A 70 -5.27 4.45 13.01
CA GLY A 70 -5.55 3.44 14.03
C GLY A 70 -5.50 2.00 13.50
N GLY A 71 -6.25 1.10 14.17
CA GLY A 71 -6.31 -0.31 13.77
C GLY A 71 -5.35 -1.21 14.54
N LYS A 72 -4.94 -2.32 13.91
CA LYS A 72 -4.12 -3.33 14.57
C LYS A 72 -2.91 -3.75 13.75
N GLN A 73 -1.72 -3.61 14.32
CA GLN A 73 -0.46 -4.09 13.72
C GLN A 73 -0.18 -3.51 12.32
N ASN A 74 -0.62 -2.27 12.07
CA ASN A 74 -0.28 -1.56 10.85
C ASN A 74 1.12 -0.96 10.96
N LYS A 75 1.85 -0.85 9.82
CA LYS A 75 3.21 -0.36 9.80
C LYS A 75 3.45 0.62 8.65
N THR A 76 3.89 1.84 8.96
CA THR A 76 4.42 2.79 7.98
C THR A 76 5.93 2.85 8.07
N ILE A 77 6.62 2.76 6.93
CA ILE A 77 8.08 2.76 6.84
C ILE A 77 8.57 3.93 5.97
N GLY A 78 7.91 4.17 4.86
CA GLY A 78 8.25 5.25 3.94
C GLY A 78 8.01 6.63 4.54
N TYR A 79 8.78 7.64 4.13
CA TYR A 79 8.52 9.03 4.47
C TYR A 79 7.18 9.47 3.87
N TYR A 80 6.41 10.24 4.61
CA TYR A 80 5.09 10.72 4.23
C TYR A 80 4.08 9.61 3.92
N SER A 81 4.37 8.35 4.31
CA SER A 81 3.44 7.25 4.11
C SER A 81 2.28 7.28 5.09
N SER A 82 1.11 6.81 4.67
CA SER A 82 -0.08 6.85 5.49
C SER A 82 -0.87 5.55 5.46
N ILE A 83 -1.38 5.16 6.64
CA ILE A 83 -2.38 4.10 6.80
C ILE A 83 -3.53 4.66 7.63
N VAL A 84 -4.74 4.72 7.07
CA VAL A 84 -5.89 5.23 7.83
C VAL A 84 -6.33 4.24 8.91
N GLY A 85 -6.35 2.95 8.59
CA GLY A 85 -6.73 1.93 9.57
C GLY A 85 -6.60 0.49 9.07
N GLY A 86 -7.38 -0.41 9.67
CA GLY A 86 -7.37 -1.83 9.30
C GLY A 86 -6.39 -2.68 10.11
N ARG A 87 -5.94 -3.78 9.51
CA ARG A 87 -5.09 -4.76 10.22
C ARG A 87 -3.92 -5.22 9.38
N GLN A 88 -2.73 -5.18 9.95
CA GLN A 88 -1.50 -5.73 9.35
C GLN A 88 -1.20 -5.20 7.94
N ASN A 89 -1.56 -3.93 7.69
CA ASN A 89 -1.23 -3.24 6.46
C ASN A 89 0.19 -2.65 6.54
N GLN A 90 0.91 -2.57 5.41
CA GLN A 90 2.27 -2.05 5.34
C GLN A 90 2.43 -1.00 4.23
N ALA A 91 2.68 0.25 4.60
CA ALA A 91 3.01 1.34 3.68
C ALA A 91 4.53 1.58 3.73
N ILE A 92 5.24 1.12 2.70
CA ILE A 92 6.72 1.01 2.70
C ILE A 92 7.36 2.08 1.84
N GLY A 93 6.80 2.37 0.67
CA GLY A 93 7.33 3.38 -0.24
C GLY A 93 7.11 4.81 0.26
N TYR A 94 7.87 5.77 -0.24
CA TYR A 94 7.64 7.19 -0.01
C TYR A 94 6.26 7.60 -0.57
N TYR A 95 5.54 8.43 0.18
CA TYR A 95 4.20 8.88 -0.21
C TYR A 95 3.21 7.74 -0.50
N SER A 96 3.49 6.53 0.01
CA SER A 96 2.57 5.40 -0.16
C SER A 96 1.36 5.52 0.77
N PHE A 97 0.21 5.05 0.28
CA PHE A 97 -1.06 5.19 0.98
C PHE A 97 -1.81 3.85 1.06
N ILE A 98 -2.33 3.54 2.25
CA ILE A 98 -3.30 2.46 2.44
C ILE A 98 -4.51 3.02 3.19
N GLY A 99 -5.70 2.96 2.59
CA GLY A 99 -6.92 3.43 3.23
C GLY A 99 -7.33 2.53 4.39
N SER A 100 -7.56 1.25 4.13
CA SER A 100 -7.99 0.29 5.16
C SER A 100 -7.81 -1.16 4.71
N GLY A 101 -8.51 -2.09 5.36
CA GLY A 101 -8.48 -3.51 5.00
C GLY A 101 -7.46 -4.32 5.79
N SER A 102 -7.02 -5.44 5.24
CA SER A 102 -6.11 -6.33 5.97
C SER A 102 -5.02 -6.93 5.09
N TYR A 103 -3.81 -6.97 5.61
CA TYR A 103 -2.65 -7.56 4.94
C TYR A 103 -2.33 -6.93 3.57
N ASN A 104 -2.67 -5.64 3.37
CA ASN A 104 -2.32 -4.93 2.16
C ASN A 104 -0.91 -4.35 2.25
N THR A 105 -0.20 -4.30 1.12
CA THR A 105 1.16 -3.74 1.05
C THR A 105 1.27 -2.74 -0.10
N ALA A 106 1.65 -1.51 0.24
CA ALA A 106 2.05 -0.46 -0.70
C ALA A 106 3.58 -0.32 -0.62
N ARG A 107 4.32 -0.93 -1.58
CA ARG A 107 5.75 -1.21 -1.40
C ARG A 107 6.68 -0.16 -1.96
N THR A 108 6.37 0.38 -3.11
CA THR A 108 7.20 1.37 -3.79
C THR A 108 6.60 2.76 -3.68
N ASP A 109 7.33 3.76 -4.15
CA ASP A 109 6.93 5.15 -4.02
C ASP A 109 5.63 5.47 -4.78
N TYR A 110 4.83 6.35 -4.17
CA TYR A 110 3.55 6.81 -4.71
C TYR A 110 2.52 5.71 -4.97
N THR A 111 2.69 4.55 -4.33
CA THR A 111 1.70 3.47 -4.47
C THR A 111 0.49 3.68 -3.59
N THR A 112 -0.66 3.28 -4.09
CA THR A 112 -1.93 3.40 -3.37
C THR A 112 -2.68 2.08 -3.33
N VAL A 113 -3.11 1.67 -2.13
CA VAL A 113 -4.09 0.60 -1.92
C VAL A 113 -5.24 1.18 -1.10
N VAL A 114 -6.42 1.33 -1.70
CA VAL A 114 -7.54 1.93 -0.96
C VAL A 114 -8.10 0.98 0.09
N GLY A 115 -8.18 -0.32 -0.22
CA GLY A 115 -8.68 -1.28 0.77
C GLY A 115 -8.64 -2.74 0.30
N GLY A 116 -9.48 -3.57 0.92
CA GLY A 116 -9.55 -4.99 0.62
C GLY A 116 -8.59 -5.84 1.45
N ALA A 117 -8.20 -7.01 0.93
CA ALA A 117 -7.35 -7.92 1.67
C ALA A 117 -6.26 -8.56 0.79
N TYR A 118 -5.05 -8.65 1.32
CA TYR A 118 -3.93 -9.28 0.62
C TYR A 118 -3.67 -8.68 -0.77
N ASN A 119 -3.78 -7.35 -0.90
CA ASN A 119 -3.44 -6.64 -2.13
C ASN A 119 -2.00 -6.11 -2.05
N PHE A 120 -1.25 -6.25 -3.15
CA PHE A 120 0.17 -5.92 -3.21
C PHE A 120 0.47 -4.94 -4.35
N ALA A 121 0.77 -3.68 -4.02
CA ALA A 121 1.17 -2.66 -4.98
C ALA A 121 2.70 -2.53 -4.99
N TYR A 122 3.35 -3.10 -6.00
CA TYR A 122 4.80 -3.12 -6.16
C TYR A 122 5.32 -2.20 -7.26
N GLY A 123 4.53 -1.87 -8.26
CA GLY A 123 4.95 -0.92 -9.29
C GLY A 123 4.92 0.52 -8.78
N GLN A 124 5.91 1.33 -9.08
CA GLN A 124 5.91 2.76 -8.74
C GLN A 124 4.69 3.45 -9.37
N ASN A 125 4.05 4.37 -8.63
CA ASN A 125 2.81 5.03 -9.03
C ASN A 125 1.65 4.06 -9.34
N SER A 126 1.69 2.84 -8.83
CA SER A 126 0.62 1.87 -9.07
C SER A 126 -0.56 2.02 -8.10
N PHE A 127 -1.71 1.53 -8.52
CA PHE A 127 -2.97 1.68 -7.81
C PHE A 127 -3.74 0.37 -7.69
N ILE A 128 -4.22 0.06 -6.48
CA ILE A 128 -5.20 -0.98 -6.24
C ILE A 128 -6.38 -0.38 -5.48
N GLY A 129 -7.58 -0.37 -6.08
CA GLY A 129 -8.76 0.19 -5.43
C GLY A 129 -9.25 -0.71 -4.30
N SER A 130 -9.55 -1.98 -4.59
CA SER A 130 -10.07 -2.91 -3.59
C SER A 130 -9.96 -4.38 -4.03
N GLY A 131 -10.70 -5.27 -3.37
CA GLY A 131 -10.72 -6.69 -3.69
C GLY A 131 -9.73 -7.51 -2.88
N SER A 132 -9.30 -8.66 -3.41
CA SER A 132 -8.40 -9.51 -2.67
C SER A 132 -7.37 -10.22 -3.55
N TYR A 133 -6.16 -10.34 -3.01
CA TYR A 133 -5.04 -11.01 -3.70
C TYR A 133 -4.72 -10.39 -5.07
N ASN A 134 -5.01 -9.09 -5.26
CA ASN A 134 -4.62 -8.37 -6.47
C ASN A 134 -3.16 -7.88 -6.35
N GLN A 135 -2.45 -7.86 -7.46
CA GLN A 135 -1.04 -7.44 -7.49
C GLN A 135 -0.75 -6.56 -8.71
N THR A 136 -0.09 -5.43 -8.46
CA THR A 136 0.45 -4.55 -9.50
C THR A 136 1.97 -4.55 -9.41
N ASN A 137 2.67 -4.89 -10.50
CA ASN A 137 4.13 -4.82 -10.59
C ASN A 137 4.59 -3.74 -11.57
N GLY A 138 3.82 -3.49 -12.62
CA GLY A 138 4.16 -2.49 -13.61
C GLY A 138 4.12 -1.07 -13.06
N MET A 139 5.03 -0.21 -13.49
CA MET A 139 4.96 1.23 -13.20
C MET A 139 3.66 1.81 -13.79
N PHE A 140 2.96 2.65 -13.04
CA PHE A 140 1.65 3.21 -13.41
C PHE A 140 0.55 2.17 -13.68
N SER A 141 0.74 0.92 -13.26
CA SER A 141 -0.29 -0.11 -13.44
C SER A 141 -1.43 0.05 -12.44
N SER A 142 -2.63 -0.37 -12.85
CA SER A 142 -3.83 -0.19 -12.02
C SER A 142 -4.73 -1.41 -12.02
N ILE A 143 -5.24 -1.76 -10.83
CA ILE A 143 -6.31 -2.73 -10.64
C ILE A 143 -7.42 -2.05 -9.83
N VAL A 144 -8.61 -1.87 -10.40
CA VAL A 144 -9.69 -1.20 -9.67
C VAL A 144 -10.28 -2.11 -8.59
N SER A 145 -10.54 -3.38 -8.93
CA SER A 145 -11.11 -4.33 -7.96
C SER A 145 -10.95 -5.80 -8.42
N GLY A 146 -11.69 -6.69 -7.78
CA GLY A 146 -11.72 -8.10 -8.13
C GLY A 146 -10.82 -8.97 -7.28
N GLN A 147 -10.51 -10.18 -7.78
CA GLN A 147 -9.74 -11.14 -7.02
C GLN A 147 -8.66 -11.81 -7.85
N ARG A 148 -7.45 -11.87 -7.30
CA ARG A 148 -6.29 -12.53 -7.93
C ARG A 148 -5.94 -12.00 -9.32
N ASN A 149 -6.19 -10.71 -9.56
CA ASN A 149 -5.78 -10.07 -10.81
C ASN A 149 -4.32 -9.62 -10.72
N PHE A 150 -3.62 -9.63 -11.87
CA PHE A 150 -2.20 -9.34 -11.96
C PHE A 150 -1.90 -8.35 -13.09
N ALA A 151 -1.51 -7.13 -12.75
CA ALA A 151 -1.13 -6.08 -13.67
C ALA A 151 0.39 -5.87 -13.63
N ASP A 152 1.13 -6.54 -14.52
CA ASP A 152 2.58 -6.61 -14.52
C ASP A 152 3.22 -5.64 -15.52
N GLY A 153 2.56 -5.40 -16.65
CA GLY A 153 3.07 -4.48 -17.66
C GLY A 153 3.01 -3.01 -17.18
N PRO A 154 3.99 -2.17 -17.53
CA PRO A 154 3.89 -0.73 -17.33
C PRO A 154 2.62 -0.16 -17.97
N ASN A 155 1.95 0.77 -17.29
CA ASN A 155 0.68 1.36 -17.73
C ASN A 155 -0.44 0.33 -18.00
N SER A 156 -0.34 -0.87 -17.45
CA SER A 156 -1.38 -1.89 -17.61
C SER A 156 -2.59 -1.60 -16.70
N PHE A 157 -3.76 -2.03 -17.16
CA PHE A 157 -5.02 -1.78 -16.46
C PHE A 157 -5.87 -3.05 -16.36
N ILE A 158 -6.40 -3.32 -15.16
CA ILE A 158 -7.44 -4.33 -14.96
C ILE A 158 -8.59 -3.69 -14.20
N GLY A 159 -9.78 -3.60 -14.82
CA GLY A 159 -10.96 -3.01 -14.21
C GLY A 159 -11.46 -3.88 -13.04
N SER A 160 -11.70 -5.18 -13.29
CA SER A 160 -12.20 -6.09 -12.25
C SER A 160 -12.08 -7.55 -12.68
N GLY A 161 -12.74 -8.45 -11.95
CA GLY A 161 -12.86 -9.85 -12.32
C GLY A 161 -12.00 -10.79 -11.51
N TYR A 162 -11.71 -11.97 -12.05
CA TYR A 162 -11.02 -13.02 -11.34
C TYR A 162 -9.87 -13.61 -12.15
N ARG A 163 -8.67 -13.58 -11.61
CA ARG A 163 -7.46 -14.13 -12.24
C ARG A 163 -7.21 -13.64 -13.67
N ASN A 164 -7.43 -12.35 -13.89
CA ASN A 164 -7.02 -11.71 -15.15
C ASN A 164 -5.55 -11.27 -15.02
N SER A 165 -4.80 -11.36 -16.12
CA SER A 165 -3.37 -11.05 -16.15
C SER A 165 -3.04 -10.15 -17.35
N ALA A 166 -2.55 -8.94 -17.06
CA ALA A 166 -2.13 -7.94 -18.04
C ALA A 166 -0.61 -7.75 -17.92
N THR A 167 0.17 -8.42 -18.79
CA THR A 167 1.63 -8.51 -18.63
C THR A 167 2.43 -7.66 -19.58
N THR A 168 1.79 -7.09 -20.60
CA THR A 168 2.47 -6.18 -21.54
C THR A 168 2.18 -4.71 -21.22
N SER A 169 3.05 -3.83 -21.71
CA SER A 169 2.86 -2.38 -21.57
C SER A 169 1.56 -1.93 -22.22
N TYR A 170 0.85 -1.00 -21.58
CA TYR A 170 -0.41 -0.43 -22.06
C TYR A 170 -1.53 -1.45 -22.29
N SER A 171 -1.40 -2.67 -21.76
CA SER A 171 -2.45 -3.68 -21.86
C SER A 171 -3.65 -3.38 -20.97
N SER A 172 -4.84 -3.70 -21.46
CA SER A 172 -6.07 -3.43 -20.71
C SER A 172 -7.01 -4.64 -20.71
N ILE A 173 -7.50 -5.01 -19.51
CA ILE A 173 -8.56 -6.00 -19.33
C ILE A 173 -9.66 -5.34 -18.51
N VAL A 174 -10.86 -5.12 -19.09
CA VAL A 174 -11.94 -4.47 -18.36
C VAL A 174 -12.50 -5.38 -17.26
N GLY A 175 -12.61 -6.67 -17.54
CA GLY A 175 -13.11 -7.62 -16.55
C GLY A 175 -13.16 -9.06 -17.05
N GLY A 176 -14.01 -9.88 -16.40
CA GLY A 176 -14.14 -11.29 -16.75
C GLY A 176 -13.28 -12.21 -15.90
N LYS A 177 -12.94 -13.38 -16.46
CA LYS A 177 -12.29 -14.44 -15.69
C LYS A 177 -11.22 -15.15 -16.50
N TYR A 178 -10.02 -15.29 -15.94
CA TYR A 178 -8.88 -15.97 -16.58
C TYR A 178 -8.50 -15.39 -17.95
N ASN A 179 -8.65 -14.08 -18.14
CA ASN A 179 -8.20 -13.44 -19.37
C ASN A 179 -6.71 -13.08 -19.25
N LEU A 180 -5.99 -13.24 -20.35
CA LEU A 180 -4.56 -12.99 -20.42
C LEU A 180 -4.24 -12.06 -21.58
N VAL A 181 -3.56 -10.96 -21.29
CA VAL A 181 -2.82 -10.20 -22.29
C VAL A 181 -1.34 -10.47 -22.07
N SER A 182 -0.67 -11.05 -23.07
CA SER A 182 0.76 -11.30 -23.01
C SER A 182 1.42 -11.06 -24.37
N GLY A 183 2.73 -10.83 -24.37
CA GLY A 183 3.52 -10.62 -25.59
C GLY A 183 5.00 -10.94 -25.36
N ASN A 184 5.78 -10.95 -26.42
CA ASN A 184 7.22 -11.16 -26.34
C ASN A 184 7.91 -9.90 -25.82
N SER A 185 8.61 -10.02 -24.71
CA SER A 185 9.37 -8.95 -24.04
C SER A 185 10.58 -8.43 -24.86
N TYR A 186 10.78 -8.90 -26.08
CA TYR A 186 11.97 -8.60 -26.90
C TYR A 186 11.78 -7.48 -27.91
N SER A 187 10.60 -6.90 -28.04
CA SER A 187 10.41 -5.74 -28.91
C SER A 187 10.15 -4.49 -28.06
N ASN A 188 10.88 -3.41 -28.36
CA ASN A 188 10.58 -2.06 -27.84
C ASN A 188 9.22 -1.53 -28.36
N ASN A 189 8.37 -2.39 -28.81
CA ASN A 189 7.10 -2.06 -29.42
C ASN A 189 6.03 -1.88 -28.34
N THR A 190 5.50 -0.69 -28.24
CA THR A 190 4.41 -0.30 -27.35
C THR A 190 3.07 -0.77 -27.90
N SER A 191 2.91 -2.06 -28.15
CA SER A 191 1.63 -2.58 -28.60
C SER A 191 0.65 -2.67 -27.42
N SER A 192 -0.48 -2.00 -27.57
CA SER A 192 -1.55 -2.03 -26.59
C SER A 192 -2.55 -3.13 -26.96
N SER A 193 -2.72 -4.10 -26.09
CA SER A 193 -3.74 -5.14 -26.28
C SER A 193 -4.90 -4.96 -25.34
N PHE A 194 -6.11 -5.23 -25.80
CA PHE A 194 -7.34 -5.00 -25.08
C PHE A 194 -8.24 -6.23 -25.03
N ILE A 195 -8.73 -6.56 -23.84
CA ILE A 195 -9.79 -7.56 -23.64
C ILE A 195 -10.96 -6.89 -22.91
N GLY A 196 -12.11 -6.75 -23.58
CA GLY A 196 -13.31 -6.13 -22.99
C GLY A 196 -13.96 -6.97 -21.89
N GLY A 197 -13.78 -8.29 -21.91
CA GLY A 197 -14.34 -9.19 -20.88
C GLY A 197 -14.42 -10.63 -21.38
N GLY A 198 -15.24 -11.46 -20.70
CA GLY A 198 -15.41 -12.86 -21.03
C GLY A 198 -14.54 -13.78 -20.17
N LYS A 199 -14.30 -14.98 -20.69
CA LYS A 199 -13.59 -16.02 -19.96
C LYS A 199 -12.57 -16.75 -20.84
N TYR A 200 -11.37 -16.91 -20.31
CA TYR A 200 -10.25 -17.59 -20.99
C TYR A 200 -9.82 -16.95 -22.32
N ASN A 201 -10.03 -15.63 -22.49
CA ASN A 201 -9.53 -14.95 -23.68
C ASN A 201 -8.01 -14.71 -23.55
N ILE A 202 -7.31 -14.89 -24.66
CA ILE A 202 -5.88 -14.58 -24.77
C ILE A 202 -5.70 -13.57 -25.90
N ALA A 203 -5.08 -12.44 -25.57
CA ALA A 203 -4.60 -11.49 -26.56
C ALA A 203 -3.07 -11.52 -26.53
N LEU A 204 -2.47 -11.86 -27.66
CA LEU A 204 -1.03 -11.88 -27.83
C LEU A 204 -0.62 -10.62 -28.60
N ASP A 205 0.37 -9.89 -28.09
CA ASP A 205 1.00 -8.85 -28.88
C ASP A 205 1.78 -9.48 -30.00
N GLY A 206 1.35 -9.24 -31.24
CA GLY A 206 1.92 -9.83 -32.43
C GLY A 206 3.33 -9.31 -32.70
N TYR A 207 4.18 -10.19 -33.18
CA TYR A 207 5.44 -9.86 -33.81
C TYR A 207 5.12 -9.36 -35.22
N ASP A 208 5.16 -8.05 -35.46
CA ASP A 208 5.24 -7.54 -36.83
C ASP A 208 6.63 -7.85 -37.36
N GLY A 209 6.79 -9.06 -37.87
CA GLY A 209 7.94 -9.45 -38.68
C GLY A 209 7.87 -8.81 -40.04
N SER A 210 8.08 -7.48 -40.11
CA SER A 210 8.40 -6.83 -41.37
C SER A 210 9.88 -7.00 -41.63
N SER A 211 10.17 -7.98 -42.47
CA SER A 211 11.43 -8.17 -43.17
C SER A 211 11.75 -6.97 -44.08
#